data_f3eb2301842e5c14a98d9203aa5353d5
#
_entry.id   f3eb2301842e5c14a98d9203aa5353d5
#
_cell.length_a   1.000
_cell.length_b   1.000
_cell.length_c   1.000
_cell.angle_alpha   90.00
_cell.angle_beta   90.00
_cell.angle_gamma   90.00
#
_symmetry.space_group_name_H-M   'P 1'
#
loop_
_entity.id
_entity.type
_entity.pdbx_description
1 polymer ?
#
loop_
_entity_poly.entity_id
_entity_poly.type
_entity_poly.pdbx_seq_one_letter_code
_entity_poly.pdbx_strand_id
1 'polypeptide(L)'
;MNNILEVNGLVKRYPAFSLDNISFSLPEGCVTGFIGANGAGKTTTIRSILNLAHKDVGVVKIFGLDADAYEQEIKDRIGIVMDSNYFYNDLSMKDMKSIVAPAYSKWSDADYRAYMEKFELDPKQKISTLSRGMRMKYALVLALSHQAELLIMDEPTSGLDPLVRSQFLEIVLDYMKNGGKGVFFSSHI
;
A
#
# COMPACT_ATOMS: atom_id res chain seq x y z
N MET A 1 19.62 -6.95 -11.63
CA MET A 1 18.45 -6.09 -11.29
C MET A 1 18.44 -5.97 -9.78
N ASN A 2 18.24 -4.78 -9.26
CA ASN A 2 18.11 -4.57 -7.82
C ASN A 2 16.69 -4.95 -7.38
N ASN A 3 16.55 -5.58 -6.21
CA ASN A 3 15.26 -5.86 -5.62
C ASN A 3 14.82 -4.66 -4.78
N ILE A 4 13.58 -4.19 -4.99
CA ILE A 4 12.99 -3.13 -4.16
C ILE A 4 12.39 -3.71 -2.87
N LEU A 5 11.96 -4.97 -2.90
CA LEU A 5 11.48 -5.74 -1.75
C LEU A 5 12.08 -7.15 -1.77
N GLU A 6 12.58 -7.60 -0.63
CA GLU A 6 13.06 -8.97 -0.41
C GLU A 6 12.48 -9.52 0.89
N VAL A 7 11.89 -10.68 0.81
CA VAL A 7 11.35 -11.43 1.95
C VAL A 7 12.04 -12.79 1.98
N ASN A 8 12.70 -13.12 3.08
CA ASN A 8 13.47 -14.36 3.23
C ASN A 8 13.08 -15.09 4.50
N GLY A 9 12.52 -16.29 4.35
CA GLY A 9 12.21 -17.20 5.45
C GLY A 9 11.20 -16.63 6.45
N LEU A 10 10.25 -15.81 6.01
CA LEU A 10 9.28 -15.16 6.88
C LEU A 10 8.37 -16.21 7.54
N VAL A 11 8.35 -16.22 8.87
CA VAL A 11 7.47 -17.05 9.70
C VAL A 11 6.67 -16.15 10.64
N LYS A 12 5.38 -16.41 10.72
CA LYS A 12 4.48 -15.78 11.72
C LYS A 12 3.50 -16.82 12.24
N ARG A 13 3.48 -17.02 13.56
CA ARG A 13 2.64 -18.03 14.23
C ARG A 13 1.52 -17.36 15.01
N TYR A 14 0.32 -17.89 14.84
CA TYR A 14 -0.86 -17.62 15.65
C TYR A 14 -1.42 -18.95 16.18
N PRO A 15 -2.24 -18.98 17.22
CA PRO A 15 -2.78 -20.24 17.76
C PRO A 15 -3.49 -21.14 16.75
N ALA A 16 -4.16 -20.54 15.75
CA ALA A 16 -4.97 -21.27 14.75
C ALA A 16 -4.41 -21.18 13.32
N PHE A 17 -3.29 -20.48 13.10
CA PHE A 17 -2.75 -20.22 11.75
C PHE A 17 -1.26 -19.88 11.81
N SER A 18 -0.50 -20.30 10.81
CA SER A 18 0.90 -19.89 10.66
C SER A 18 1.23 -19.57 9.20
N LEU A 19 2.04 -18.54 9.01
CA LEU A 19 2.87 -18.40 7.82
C LEU A 19 4.14 -19.20 8.04
N ASP A 20 4.53 -20.02 7.10
CA ASP A 20 5.71 -20.85 7.22
C ASP A 20 6.66 -20.65 6.04
N ASN A 21 7.85 -20.14 6.35
CA ASN A 21 8.99 -19.99 5.45
C ASN A 21 8.67 -19.27 4.11
N ILE A 22 7.95 -18.15 4.18
CA ILE A 22 7.61 -17.36 2.99
C ILE A 22 8.86 -16.63 2.49
N SER A 23 9.21 -16.86 1.21
CA SER A 23 10.36 -16.21 0.57
C SER A 23 10.01 -15.77 -0.85
N PHE A 24 10.28 -14.53 -1.18
CA PHE A 24 10.12 -13.97 -2.53
C PHE A 24 10.85 -12.63 -2.64
N SER A 25 11.01 -12.13 -3.87
CA SER A 25 11.54 -10.80 -4.13
C SER A 25 10.73 -10.07 -5.20
N LEU A 26 10.74 -8.75 -5.12
CA LEU A 26 10.17 -7.85 -6.12
C LEU A 26 11.32 -7.04 -6.73
N PRO A 27 11.63 -7.22 -8.01
CA PRO A 27 12.58 -6.37 -8.70
C PRO A 27 12.06 -4.94 -8.85
N GLU A 28 12.97 -3.98 -8.84
CA GLU A 28 12.69 -2.59 -9.17
C GLU A 28 12.07 -2.49 -10.59
N GLY A 29 11.10 -1.60 -10.78
CA GLY A 29 10.40 -1.43 -12.05
C GLY A 29 9.33 -2.50 -12.34
N CYS A 30 9.01 -3.36 -11.39
CA CYS A 30 8.05 -4.46 -11.56
C CYS A 30 6.75 -4.28 -10.77
N VAL A 31 5.69 -4.89 -11.30
CA VAL A 31 4.42 -5.09 -10.60
C VAL A 31 4.33 -6.58 -10.25
N THR A 32 4.16 -6.90 -8.96
CA THR A 32 4.05 -8.28 -8.49
C THR A 32 2.71 -8.50 -7.78
N GLY A 33 1.95 -9.46 -8.27
CA GLY A 33 0.71 -9.95 -7.64
C GLY A 33 0.98 -11.14 -6.71
N PHE A 34 0.55 -11.02 -5.46
CA PHE A 34 0.60 -12.09 -4.47
C PHE A 34 -0.78 -12.77 -4.39
N ILE A 35 -0.95 -13.84 -5.17
CA ILE A 35 -2.24 -14.46 -5.43
C ILE A 35 -2.45 -15.67 -4.51
N GLY A 36 -3.65 -15.82 -3.97
CA GLY A 36 -4.00 -16.98 -3.13
C GLY A 36 -5.44 -16.93 -2.61
N ALA A 37 -5.95 -18.08 -2.17
CA ALA A 37 -7.28 -18.19 -1.60
C ALA A 37 -7.46 -17.29 -0.34
N ASN A 38 -8.72 -17.05 0.04
CA ASN A 38 -9.02 -16.40 1.31
C ASN A 38 -8.50 -17.26 2.48
N GLY A 39 -7.90 -16.60 3.48
CA GLY A 39 -7.25 -17.29 4.60
C GLY A 39 -5.84 -17.83 4.32
N ALA A 40 -5.31 -17.72 3.10
CA ALA A 40 -3.95 -18.18 2.77
C ALA A 40 -2.81 -17.35 3.41
N GLY A 41 -3.14 -16.30 4.17
CA GLY A 41 -2.14 -15.49 4.87
C GLY A 41 -1.64 -14.25 4.12
N LYS A 42 -2.25 -13.86 3.00
CA LYS A 42 -1.85 -12.70 2.20
C LYS A 42 -1.76 -11.41 3.03
N THR A 43 -2.84 -11.05 3.71
CA THR A 43 -2.89 -9.88 4.60
C THR A 43 -1.87 -9.99 5.75
N THR A 44 -1.68 -11.18 6.31
CA THR A 44 -0.68 -11.40 7.37
C THR A 44 0.74 -11.19 6.84
N THR A 45 1.04 -11.67 5.64
CA THR A 45 2.33 -11.45 4.98
C THR A 45 2.56 -9.96 4.76
N ILE A 46 1.59 -9.24 4.20
CA ILE A 46 1.69 -7.78 4.00
C ILE A 46 1.90 -7.05 5.34
N ARG A 47 1.12 -7.39 6.37
CA ARG A 47 1.29 -6.78 7.70
C ARG A 47 2.67 -7.05 8.31
N SER A 48 3.23 -8.24 8.08
CA SER A 48 4.57 -8.57 8.55
C SER A 48 5.67 -7.83 7.76
N ILE A 49 5.49 -7.62 6.46
CA ILE A 49 6.38 -6.80 5.62
C ILE A 49 6.39 -5.35 6.11
N LEU A 50 5.21 -4.82 6.48
CA LEU A 50 5.02 -3.44 6.97
C LEU A 50 5.35 -3.26 8.46
N ASN A 51 5.81 -4.30 9.13
CA ASN A 51 6.07 -4.34 10.58
C ASN A 51 4.82 -4.01 11.45
N LEU A 52 3.63 -4.15 10.88
CA LEU A 52 2.35 -4.03 11.60
C LEU A 52 1.99 -5.31 12.37
N ALA A 53 2.63 -6.43 12.04
CA ALA A 53 2.59 -7.69 12.76
C ALA A 53 4.03 -8.21 12.85
N HIS A 54 4.60 -8.21 14.06
CA HIS A 54 5.98 -8.68 14.26
C HIS A 54 6.12 -10.12 13.77
N LYS A 55 7.08 -10.37 12.87
CA LYS A 55 7.46 -11.70 12.44
C LYS A 55 8.17 -12.46 13.55
N ASP A 56 8.03 -13.77 13.57
CA ASP A 56 8.73 -14.62 14.56
C ASP A 56 10.11 -15.04 14.07
N VAL A 57 10.27 -15.22 12.75
CA VAL A 57 11.54 -15.57 12.08
C VAL A 57 11.55 -14.91 10.69
N GLY A 58 12.72 -14.78 10.11
CA GLY A 58 12.94 -14.30 8.75
C GLY A 58 13.40 -12.85 8.68
N VAL A 59 13.78 -12.43 7.48
CA VAL A 59 14.30 -11.09 7.19
C VAL A 59 13.47 -10.47 6.07
N VAL A 60 13.11 -9.22 6.26
CA VAL A 60 12.47 -8.38 5.23
C VAL A 60 13.39 -7.20 4.95
N LYS A 61 13.73 -7.00 3.68
CA LYS A 61 14.44 -5.81 3.22
C LYS A 61 13.61 -5.05 2.22
N ILE A 62 13.54 -3.72 2.39
CA ILE A 62 12.89 -2.81 1.46
C ILE A 62 13.91 -1.74 1.09
N PHE A 63 14.11 -1.49 -0.21
CA PHE A 63 15.18 -0.60 -0.72
C PHE A 63 16.59 -1.03 -0.26
N GLY A 64 16.80 -2.33 -0.03
CA GLY A 64 18.05 -2.87 0.54
C GLY A 64 18.22 -2.68 2.05
N LEU A 65 17.32 -1.93 2.71
CA LEU A 65 17.32 -1.66 4.15
C LEU A 65 16.55 -2.74 4.92
N ASP A 66 17.04 -3.13 6.09
CA ASP A 66 16.34 -4.04 6.99
C ASP A 66 15.08 -3.36 7.56
N ALA A 67 13.92 -4.02 7.42
CA ALA A 67 12.63 -3.43 7.78
C ALA A 67 12.46 -3.18 9.28
N ASP A 68 13.15 -3.91 10.14
CA ASP A 68 13.08 -3.72 11.59
C ASP A 68 13.99 -2.56 12.04
N ALA A 69 15.18 -2.45 11.43
CA ALA A 69 16.17 -1.45 11.82
C ALA A 69 15.90 -0.06 11.24
N TYR A 70 15.29 0.01 10.04
CA TYR A 70 15.09 1.26 9.28
C TYR A 70 13.61 1.55 9.02
N GLU A 71 12.74 1.18 9.95
CA GLU A 71 11.28 1.24 9.79
C GLU A 71 10.77 2.62 9.37
N GLN A 72 11.25 3.68 10.01
CA GLN A 72 10.79 5.05 9.73
C GLN A 72 11.22 5.53 8.33
N GLU A 73 12.47 5.27 7.94
CA GLU A 73 12.98 5.63 6.61
C GLU A 73 12.23 4.90 5.51
N ILE A 74 11.95 3.62 5.72
CA ILE A 74 11.18 2.80 4.79
C ILE A 74 9.74 3.31 4.68
N LYS A 75 9.08 3.58 5.82
CA LYS A 75 7.69 4.07 5.84
C LYS A 75 7.52 5.43 5.16
N ASP A 76 8.53 6.29 5.20
CA ASP A 76 8.53 7.57 4.47
C ASP A 76 8.49 7.41 2.94
N ARG A 77 8.93 6.26 2.43
CA ARG A 77 9.09 5.97 1.00
C ARG A 77 8.07 4.98 0.44
N ILE A 78 7.25 4.35 1.28
CA ILE A 78 6.23 3.39 0.84
C ILE A 78 4.83 3.99 0.89
N GLY A 79 4.02 3.68 -0.13
CA GLY A 79 2.60 3.96 -0.15
C GLY A 79 1.79 2.72 0.20
N ILE A 80 0.82 2.85 1.10
CA ILE A 80 0.05 1.72 1.62
C ILE A 80 -1.42 1.89 1.26
N VAL A 81 -2.01 0.87 0.65
CA VAL A 81 -3.46 0.78 0.40
C VAL A 81 -3.97 -0.54 0.96
N MET A 82 -4.74 -0.48 2.04
CA MET A 82 -5.29 -1.66 2.71
C MET A 82 -6.78 -1.78 2.43
N ASP A 83 -7.30 -3.01 2.38
CA ASP A 83 -8.74 -3.28 2.24
C ASP A 83 -9.54 -2.66 3.40
N SER A 84 -9.06 -2.80 4.64
CA SER A 84 -9.57 -2.08 5.80
C SER A 84 -8.82 -0.75 5.95
N ASN A 85 -9.42 0.31 5.42
CA ASN A 85 -8.83 1.65 5.55
C ASN A 85 -8.85 2.13 7.00
N TYR A 86 -7.68 2.47 7.53
CA TYR A 86 -7.47 3.01 8.88
C TYR A 86 -7.72 4.53 8.96
N PHE A 87 -8.68 5.03 8.21
CA PHE A 87 -9.06 6.44 8.24
C PHE A 87 -10.02 6.73 9.40
N TYR A 88 -9.91 7.92 9.97
CA TYR A 88 -10.88 8.44 10.93
C TYR A 88 -12.18 8.81 10.20
N ASN A 89 -13.22 8.02 10.41
CA ASN A 89 -14.48 8.13 9.65
C ASN A 89 -15.19 9.47 9.82
N ASP A 90 -15.03 10.14 10.95
CA ASP A 90 -15.71 11.41 11.27
C ASP A 90 -15.01 12.63 10.63
N LEU A 91 -13.81 12.46 10.14
CA LEU A 91 -13.04 13.52 9.49
C LEU A 91 -13.41 13.67 8.02
N SER A 92 -13.23 14.90 7.50
CA SER A 92 -13.18 15.11 6.05
C SER A 92 -11.86 14.60 5.46
N MET A 93 -11.80 14.38 4.13
CA MET A 93 -10.55 14.03 3.47
C MET A 93 -9.48 15.13 3.65
N LYS A 94 -9.86 16.40 3.68
CA LYS A 94 -8.94 17.51 3.96
C LYS A 94 -8.37 17.43 5.38
N ASP A 95 -9.20 17.13 6.38
CA ASP A 95 -8.73 17.04 7.78
C ASP A 95 -7.83 15.81 7.96
N MET A 96 -8.19 14.68 7.35
CA MET A 96 -7.35 13.48 7.33
C MET A 96 -5.98 13.74 6.69
N LYS A 97 -5.96 14.47 5.55
CA LYS A 97 -4.71 14.92 4.91
C LYS A 97 -3.83 15.72 5.88
N SER A 98 -4.42 16.61 6.68
CA SER A 98 -3.67 17.42 7.63
C SER A 98 -2.99 16.61 8.74
N ILE A 99 -3.51 15.41 9.04
CA ILE A 99 -2.90 14.44 9.96
C ILE A 99 -1.78 13.66 9.27
N VAL A 100 -2.02 13.22 8.02
CA VAL A 100 -1.12 12.33 7.29
C VAL A 100 0.09 13.06 6.72
N ALA A 101 -0.11 14.22 6.13
CA ALA A 101 0.93 14.96 5.41
C ALA A 101 2.21 15.23 6.22
N PRO A 102 2.15 15.62 7.51
CA PRO A 102 3.36 15.88 8.29
C PRO A 102 4.22 14.65 8.57
N ALA A 103 3.70 13.43 8.37
CA ALA A 103 4.45 12.20 8.58
C ALA A 103 5.43 11.88 7.43
N TYR A 104 5.33 12.58 6.30
CA TYR A 104 6.11 12.29 5.10
C TYR A 104 7.00 13.45 4.69
N SER A 105 8.30 13.18 4.54
CA SER A 105 9.32 14.19 4.20
C SER A 105 9.15 14.76 2.79
N LYS A 106 8.65 13.95 1.85
CA LYS A 106 8.45 14.31 0.43
C LYS A 106 6.99 14.67 0.09
N TRP A 107 6.20 15.07 1.09
CA TRP A 107 4.81 15.44 0.83
C TRP A 107 4.69 16.62 -0.14
N SER A 108 3.80 16.49 -1.13
CA SER A 108 3.50 17.52 -2.12
C SER A 108 2.02 17.90 -2.11
N ASP A 109 1.71 19.11 -1.66
CA ASP A 109 0.36 19.66 -1.72
C ASP A 109 -0.11 19.92 -3.15
N ALA A 110 0.81 20.11 -4.08
CA ALA A 110 0.49 20.25 -5.50
C ALA A 110 0.00 18.91 -6.07
N ASP A 111 0.73 17.82 -5.80
CA ASP A 111 0.36 16.48 -6.23
C ASP A 111 -0.96 16.04 -5.57
N TYR A 112 -1.13 16.31 -4.27
CA TYR A 112 -2.39 16.03 -3.58
C TYR A 112 -3.58 16.67 -4.29
N ARG A 113 -3.51 17.98 -4.62
CA ARG A 113 -4.59 18.66 -5.33
C ARG A 113 -4.84 18.07 -6.71
N ALA A 114 -3.78 17.81 -7.47
CA ALA A 114 -3.87 17.24 -8.81
C ALA A 114 -4.52 15.83 -8.79
N TYR A 115 -4.16 14.98 -7.84
CA TYR A 115 -4.78 13.66 -7.71
C TYR A 115 -6.22 13.71 -7.19
N MET A 116 -6.55 14.63 -6.27
CA MET A 116 -7.93 14.83 -5.83
C MET A 116 -8.84 15.23 -6.99
N GLU A 117 -8.37 16.13 -7.85
CA GLU A 117 -9.06 16.54 -9.07
C GLU A 117 -9.18 15.40 -10.08
N LYS A 118 -8.06 14.72 -10.39
CA LYS A 118 -8.00 13.57 -11.32
C LYS A 118 -8.98 12.46 -10.91
N PHE A 119 -9.18 12.25 -9.61
CA PHE A 119 -10.04 11.18 -9.08
C PHE A 119 -11.45 11.65 -8.74
N GLU A 120 -11.76 12.93 -9.02
CA GLU A 120 -13.06 13.55 -8.77
C GLU A 120 -13.50 13.43 -7.30
N LEU A 121 -12.56 13.68 -6.36
CA LEU A 121 -12.81 13.62 -4.92
C LEU A 121 -12.99 15.04 -4.34
N ASP A 122 -14.08 15.26 -3.59
CA ASP A 122 -14.29 16.52 -2.86
C ASP A 122 -13.56 16.49 -1.51
N PRO A 123 -12.51 17.32 -1.29
CA PRO A 123 -11.76 17.34 -0.03
C PRO A 123 -12.62 17.60 1.22
N LYS A 124 -13.79 18.22 1.08
CA LYS A 124 -14.71 18.53 2.18
C LYS A 124 -15.60 17.35 2.57
N GLN A 125 -15.68 16.34 1.73
CA GLN A 125 -16.52 15.16 1.98
C GLN A 125 -15.98 14.35 3.16
N LYS A 126 -16.88 13.91 4.06
CA LYS A 126 -16.53 13.05 5.19
C LYS A 126 -16.16 11.64 4.73
N ILE A 127 -15.14 11.06 5.35
CA ILE A 127 -14.67 9.72 5.03
C ILE A 127 -15.75 8.65 5.26
N SER A 128 -16.60 8.82 6.27
CA SER A 128 -17.75 7.92 6.53
C SER A 128 -18.73 7.80 5.35
N THR A 129 -18.81 8.82 4.50
CA THR A 129 -19.75 8.85 3.36
C THR A 129 -19.15 8.34 2.05
N LEU A 130 -17.86 8.01 2.04
CA LEU A 130 -17.17 7.52 0.85
C LEU A 130 -17.58 6.08 0.54
N SER A 131 -17.83 5.78 -0.74
CA SER A 131 -17.91 4.42 -1.22
C SER A 131 -16.56 3.71 -1.07
N ARG A 132 -16.54 2.37 -1.16
CA ARG A 132 -15.30 1.60 -1.11
C ARG A 132 -14.30 2.05 -2.19
N GLY A 133 -14.78 2.26 -3.42
CA GLY A 133 -13.95 2.76 -4.52
C GLY A 133 -13.38 4.16 -4.25
N MET A 134 -14.17 5.07 -3.68
CA MET A 134 -13.68 6.41 -3.30
C MET A 134 -12.65 6.34 -2.19
N ARG A 135 -12.82 5.47 -1.19
CA ARG A 135 -11.82 5.26 -0.12
C ARG A 135 -10.50 4.73 -0.70
N MET A 136 -10.57 3.78 -1.62
CA MET A 136 -9.39 3.25 -2.30
C MET A 136 -8.69 4.34 -3.13
N LYS A 137 -9.45 5.13 -3.92
CA LYS A 137 -8.91 6.28 -4.65
C LYS A 137 -8.22 7.27 -3.70
N TYR A 138 -8.86 7.59 -2.56
CA TYR A 138 -8.28 8.49 -1.58
C TYR A 138 -7.00 7.95 -0.94
N ALA A 139 -6.92 6.64 -0.64
CA ALA A 139 -5.70 6.01 -0.16
C ALA A 139 -4.55 6.13 -1.19
N LEU A 140 -4.85 5.95 -2.48
CA LEU A 140 -3.90 6.19 -3.56
C LEU A 140 -3.48 7.66 -3.65
N VAL A 141 -4.42 8.62 -3.50
CA VAL A 141 -4.07 10.06 -3.45
C VAL A 141 -3.01 10.30 -2.38
N LEU A 142 -3.22 9.81 -1.16
CA LEU A 142 -2.27 9.99 -0.07
C LEU A 142 -0.91 9.36 -0.40
N ALA A 143 -0.90 8.10 -0.88
CA ALA A 143 0.31 7.38 -1.24
C ALA A 143 1.12 8.05 -2.36
N LEU A 144 0.44 8.59 -3.37
CA LEU A 144 1.08 9.24 -4.50
C LEU A 144 1.55 10.67 -4.16
N SER A 145 0.88 11.34 -3.22
CA SER A 145 1.20 12.72 -2.82
C SER A 145 2.49 12.87 -2.03
N HIS A 146 2.99 11.79 -1.41
CA HIS A 146 4.32 11.79 -0.77
C HIS A 146 5.39 11.12 -1.62
N GLN A 147 5.12 10.93 -2.93
CA GLN A 147 6.07 10.39 -3.91
C GLN A 147 6.60 8.99 -3.54
N ALA A 148 5.71 8.12 -3.06
CA ALA A 148 6.07 6.74 -2.73
C ALA A 148 6.86 6.07 -3.85
N GLU A 149 7.88 5.30 -3.48
CA GLU A 149 8.73 4.55 -4.40
C GLU A 149 8.27 3.08 -4.53
N LEU A 150 7.58 2.56 -3.52
CA LEU A 150 6.96 1.25 -3.53
C LEU A 150 5.51 1.36 -3.04
N LEU A 151 4.55 0.87 -3.82
CA LEU A 151 3.17 0.70 -3.38
C LEU A 151 2.95 -0.72 -2.88
N ILE A 152 2.47 -0.85 -1.64
CA ILE A 152 2.07 -2.13 -1.05
C ILE A 152 0.55 -2.09 -0.80
N MET A 153 -0.17 -3.03 -1.42
CA MET A 153 -1.62 -2.97 -1.46
C MET A 153 -2.24 -4.33 -1.11
N ASP A 154 -3.20 -4.31 -0.19
CA ASP A 154 -3.94 -5.52 0.21
C ASP A 154 -5.33 -5.52 -0.44
N GLU A 155 -5.55 -6.43 -1.38
CA GLU A 155 -6.78 -6.61 -2.15
C GLU A 155 -7.38 -5.30 -2.72
N PRO A 156 -6.59 -4.46 -3.40
CA PRO A 156 -7.00 -3.09 -3.75
C PRO A 156 -8.20 -3.04 -4.70
N THR A 157 -8.49 -4.09 -5.45
CA THR A 157 -9.59 -4.15 -6.41
C THR A 157 -10.75 -5.02 -5.97
N SER A 158 -10.69 -5.62 -4.78
CA SER A 158 -11.74 -6.49 -4.25
C SER A 158 -13.04 -5.73 -4.04
N GLY A 159 -14.17 -6.27 -4.57
CA GLY A 159 -15.48 -5.65 -4.44
C GLY A 159 -15.67 -4.32 -5.16
N LEU A 160 -14.76 -3.94 -6.05
CA LEU A 160 -14.92 -2.79 -6.93
C LEU A 160 -15.66 -3.20 -8.21
N ASP A 161 -16.48 -2.27 -8.73
CA ASP A 161 -17.07 -2.43 -10.05
C ASP A 161 -15.99 -2.42 -11.17
N PRO A 162 -16.31 -2.95 -12.36
CA PRO A 162 -15.34 -3.07 -13.45
C PRO A 162 -14.74 -1.74 -13.91
N LEU A 163 -15.50 -0.65 -13.85
CA LEU A 163 -15.03 0.68 -14.27
C LEU A 163 -13.97 1.22 -13.29
N VAL A 164 -14.26 1.15 -11.99
CA VAL A 164 -13.32 1.58 -10.94
C VAL A 164 -12.06 0.73 -10.95
N ARG A 165 -12.19 -0.58 -11.24
CA ARG A 165 -11.04 -1.49 -11.42
C ARG A 165 -10.17 -1.07 -12.61
N SER A 166 -10.75 -0.72 -13.75
CA SER A 166 -10.01 -0.23 -14.91
C SER A 166 -9.26 1.07 -14.59
N GLN A 167 -9.93 2.03 -13.95
CA GLN A 167 -9.30 3.28 -13.50
C GLN A 167 -8.12 3.03 -12.54
N PHE A 168 -8.26 2.09 -11.62
CA PHE A 168 -7.17 1.69 -10.71
C PHE A 168 -5.95 1.18 -11.49
N LEU A 169 -6.16 0.29 -12.47
CA LEU A 169 -5.05 -0.24 -13.29
C LEU A 169 -4.35 0.86 -14.08
N GLU A 170 -5.08 1.81 -14.66
CA GLU A 170 -4.51 2.97 -15.35
C GLU A 170 -3.63 3.81 -14.42
N ILE A 171 -4.06 4.02 -13.17
CA ILE A 171 -3.27 4.75 -12.16
C ILE A 171 -1.98 4.01 -11.85
N VAL A 172 -2.04 2.69 -11.65
CA VAL A 172 -0.86 1.86 -11.38
C VAL A 172 0.11 1.88 -12.56
N LEU A 173 -0.40 1.77 -13.79
CA LEU A 173 0.42 1.87 -14.99
C LEU A 173 1.07 3.25 -15.12
N ASP A 174 0.34 4.33 -14.86
CA ASP A 174 0.87 5.69 -14.90
C ASP A 174 1.96 5.91 -13.82
N TYR A 175 1.74 5.40 -12.63
CA TYR A 175 2.72 5.41 -11.55
C TYR A 175 4.04 4.71 -11.95
N MET A 176 3.98 3.59 -12.67
CA MET A 176 5.14 2.80 -13.08
C MET A 176 5.96 3.46 -14.21
N LYS A 177 5.39 4.40 -14.97
CA LYS A 177 6.10 5.05 -16.10
C LYS A 177 7.37 5.81 -15.71
N ASN A 178 7.44 6.30 -14.48
CA ASN A 178 8.56 7.15 -14.03
C ASN A 178 9.83 6.36 -13.66
N GLY A 179 9.86 5.03 -13.83
CA GLY A 179 11.01 4.17 -13.49
C GLY A 179 11.34 4.12 -11.99
N GLY A 180 12.17 3.17 -11.58
CA GLY A 180 12.67 3.09 -10.20
C GLY A 180 11.63 2.78 -9.13
N LYS A 181 10.40 2.43 -9.52
CA LYS A 181 9.27 2.18 -8.64
C LYS A 181 8.88 0.72 -8.63
N GLY A 182 8.12 0.30 -7.62
CA GLY A 182 7.58 -1.05 -7.53
C GLY A 182 6.14 -1.06 -7.06
N VAL A 183 5.43 -2.12 -7.42
CA VAL A 183 4.06 -2.36 -6.93
C VAL A 183 3.95 -3.80 -6.47
N PHE A 184 3.58 -3.99 -5.22
CA PHE A 184 3.25 -5.28 -4.63
C PHE A 184 1.81 -5.28 -4.16
N PHE A 185 1.00 -6.18 -4.66
CA PHE A 185 -0.40 -6.26 -4.24
C PHE A 185 -0.88 -7.69 -4.04
N SER A 186 -1.77 -7.89 -3.07
CA SER A 186 -2.48 -9.16 -2.92
C SER A 186 -3.76 -9.20 -3.75
N SER A 187 -4.13 -10.39 -4.20
CA SER A 187 -5.41 -10.65 -4.84
C SER A 187 -5.92 -12.05 -4.51
N HIS A 188 -7.23 -12.24 -4.52
CA HIS A 188 -7.85 -13.55 -4.57
C HIS A 188 -8.23 -13.87 -6.03
N ILE A 189 -8.28 -15.15 -6.36
CA ILE A 189 -8.70 -15.63 -7.69
C ILE A 189 -10.22 -15.64 -7.75
#